data_e811b001935d06038d8f090c42b89972
#
_entry.id   e811b001935d06038d8f090c42b89972
#
_cell.length_a   1.000
_cell.length_b   1.000
_cell.length_c   1.000
_cell.angle_alpha   90.00
_cell.angle_beta   90.00
_cell.angle_gamma   90.00
#
_symmetry.space_group_name_H-M   'P 1'
#
loop_
_entity.id
_entity.type
_entity.pdbx_description
1 polymer ?
#
loop_
_entity_poly.entity_id
_entity_poly.type
_entity_poly.pdbx_seq_one_letter_code
_entity_poly.pdbx_strand_id
1 'polypeptide(L)' 'MSEIWEIQNSSQLEKIEYDEFKQTLIVTFVRGTVYKYFDVPVYINYGLVIADSAGSYFNKNIARKFKFKKVE' A
#
# COMPACT_ATOMS: atom_id res chain seq x y z
N MET A 1 5.53 -9.02 -11.94
CA MET A 1 5.18 -10.02 -10.92
C MET A 1 4.79 -9.32 -9.63
N SER A 2 3.68 -9.74 -9.03
CA SER A 2 3.17 -9.11 -7.80
C SER A 2 3.67 -9.83 -6.57
N GLU A 3 3.88 -9.07 -5.50
CA GLU A 3 4.21 -9.62 -4.20
C GLU A 3 3.17 -9.13 -3.20
N ILE A 4 2.81 -10.01 -2.27
CA ILE A 4 1.79 -9.73 -1.26
C ILE A 4 2.42 -9.77 0.13
N TRP A 5 2.13 -8.74 0.92
CA TRP A 5 2.56 -8.69 2.33
C TRP A 5 1.35 -8.49 3.21
N GLU A 6 1.27 -9.27 4.28
CA GLU A 6 0.28 -9.05 5.31
C GLU A 6 0.85 -8.08 6.32
N ILE A 7 0.04 -7.09 6.69
CA ILE A 7 0.49 -6.04 7.60
C ILE A 7 0.07 -6.40 9.02
N GLN A 8 1.05 -6.60 9.90
CA GLN A 8 0.79 -7.06 11.26
C GLN A 8 0.72 -5.93 12.28
N ASN A 9 1.26 -4.76 11.93
CA ASN A 9 1.43 -3.68 12.90
C ASN A 9 0.56 -2.46 12.62
N SER A 10 -0.61 -2.67 12.04
CA SER A 10 -1.49 -1.56 11.72
C SER A 10 -2.93 -1.92 12.07
N SER A 11 -3.64 -0.96 12.66
CA SER A 11 -5.08 -1.09 12.87
C SER A 11 -5.86 -0.66 11.64
N GLN A 12 -5.18 -0.15 10.63
CA GLN A 12 -5.78 0.43 9.44
C GLN A 12 -5.57 -0.44 8.20
N LEU A 13 -4.35 -0.91 7.99
CA LEU A 13 -3.99 -1.69 6.82
C LEU A 13 -3.96 -3.17 7.13
N GLU A 14 -4.55 -3.97 6.26
CA GLU A 14 -4.58 -5.42 6.43
C GLU A 14 -3.50 -6.09 5.59
N LYS A 15 -3.41 -5.75 4.31
CA LYS A 15 -2.40 -6.31 3.43
C LYS A 15 -2.17 -5.39 2.26
N ILE A 16 -1.03 -5.59 1.60
CA ILE A 16 -0.70 -4.85 0.39
C ILE A 16 -0.23 -5.83 -0.68
N GLU A 17 -0.45 -5.44 -1.92
CA GLU A 17 0.06 -6.20 -3.06
C GLU A 17 0.73 -5.20 -3.99
N TYR A 18 1.99 -5.44 -4.34
CA TYR A 18 2.75 -4.52 -5.17
C TYR A 18 3.28 -5.22 -6.42
N ASP A 19 3.08 -4.58 -7.58
CA ASP A 19 3.61 -5.04 -8.86
C ASP A 19 4.65 -4.04 -9.32
N GLU A 20 5.94 -4.43 -9.25
CA GLU A 20 7.01 -3.49 -9.55
C GLU A 20 7.13 -3.19 -11.04
N PHE A 21 6.66 -4.07 -11.91
CA PHE A 21 6.68 -3.79 -13.35
C PHE A 21 5.68 -2.72 -13.72
N LYS A 22 4.49 -2.78 -13.14
CA LYS A 22 3.45 -1.80 -13.39
C LYS A 22 3.50 -0.63 -12.42
N GLN A 23 4.30 -0.77 -11.37
CA GLN A 23 4.39 0.21 -10.28
C GLN A 23 3.02 0.49 -9.67
N THR A 24 2.23 -0.56 -9.50
CA THR A 24 0.91 -0.44 -8.89
C THR A 24 0.92 -1.07 -7.51
N LEU A 25 0.29 -0.38 -6.57
CA LEU A 25 0.18 -0.83 -5.19
C LEU A 25 -1.30 -0.97 -4.84
N ILE A 26 -1.70 -2.17 -4.47
CA ILE A 26 -3.08 -2.44 -4.06
C ILE A 26 -3.08 -2.57 -2.54
N VAL A 27 -3.89 -1.75 -1.89
CA VAL A 27 -3.95 -1.69 -0.43
C VAL A 27 -5.33 -2.17 0.02
N THR A 28 -5.34 -3.21 0.85
CA THR A 28 -6.57 -3.70 1.48
C THR A 28 -6.59 -3.19 2.91
N PHE A 29 -7.66 -2.48 3.25
CA PHE A 29 -7.84 -1.93 4.58
C PHE A 29 -8.61 -2.91 5.46
N VAL A 30 -8.37 -2.83 6.76
CA VAL A 30 -9.04 -3.70 7.73
C VAL A 30 -10.57 -3.61 7.59
N ARG A 31 -11.07 -2.46 7.16
CA ARG A 31 -12.50 -2.22 6.97
C ARG A 31 -13.08 -2.94 5.76
N GLY A 32 -12.22 -3.49 4.92
CA GLY A 32 -12.65 -4.21 3.74
C GLY A 32 -12.55 -3.46 2.43
N THR A 33 -12.28 -2.15 2.48
CA THR A 33 -12.09 -1.38 1.25
C THR A 33 -10.74 -1.72 0.62
N VAL A 34 -10.69 -1.64 -0.71
CA VAL A 34 -9.47 -1.93 -1.47
C VAL A 34 -9.23 -0.79 -2.44
N TYR A 35 -8.05 -0.18 -2.36
CA TYR A 35 -7.63 0.88 -3.26
C TYR A 35 -6.41 0.47 -4.04
N LYS A 36 -6.34 0.93 -5.29
CA LYS A 36 -5.19 0.71 -6.15
C LYS A 36 -4.52 2.05 -6.43
N TYR A 37 -3.21 2.12 -6.14
CA TYR A 37 -2.41 3.32 -6.34
C TYR A 37 -1.50 3.12 -7.54
N PHE A 38 -1.32 4.16 -8.34
CA PHE A 38 -0.60 4.09 -9.61
C PHE A 38 0.72 4.84 -9.54
N ASP A 39 1.69 4.37 -10.33
CA ASP A 39 3.00 5.00 -10.46
C ASP A 39 3.73 5.12 -9.13
N VAL A 40 3.64 4.07 -8.32
CA VAL A 40 4.30 4.01 -7.01
C VAL A 40 5.67 3.37 -7.19
N PRO A 41 6.76 4.13 -6.95
CA PRO A 41 8.11 3.56 -7.09
C PRO A 41 8.36 2.47 -6.07
N VAL A 42 9.26 1.56 -6.40
CA VAL A 42 9.54 0.41 -5.56
C VAL A 42 10.01 0.82 -4.16
N TYR A 43 10.78 1.92 -4.06
CA TYR A 43 11.30 2.33 -2.75
C TYR A 43 10.20 2.81 -1.81
N ILE A 44 9.09 3.32 -2.36
CA ILE A 44 7.94 3.70 -1.54
C ILE A 44 7.29 2.46 -0.97
N ASN A 45 7.16 1.40 -1.77
CA ASN A 45 6.61 0.15 -1.29
C ASN A 45 7.51 -0.49 -0.22
N TYR A 46 8.82 -0.46 -0.42
CA TYR A 46 9.74 -0.99 0.58
C TYR A 46 9.62 -0.25 1.89
N GLY A 47 9.50 1.08 1.82
CA GLY A 47 9.33 1.87 3.03
C GLY A 47 8.08 1.45 3.80
N LEU A 48 7.02 1.14 3.08
CA LEU A 48 5.78 0.69 3.70
C LEU A 48 5.96 -0.67 4.38
N VAL A 49 6.65 -1.59 3.70
CA VAL A 49 6.85 -2.94 4.23
C VAL A 49 7.69 -2.94 5.51
N ILE A 50 8.71 -2.09 5.57
CA ILE A 50 9.62 -2.08 6.73
C ILE A 50 9.25 -1.05 7.79
N ALA A 51 8.19 -0.28 7.57
CA ALA A 51 7.82 0.79 8.50
C ALA A 51 7.43 0.24 9.87
N ASP A 52 7.85 0.94 10.93
CA ASP A 52 7.42 0.60 12.28
C ASP A 52 5.91 0.73 12.42
N SER A 53 5.34 1.74 11.75
CA SER A 53 3.90 1.94 11.68
C SER A 53 3.52 2.09 10.22
N ALA A 54 2.98 1.02 9.65
CA ALA A 54 2.58 1.02 8.25
C ALA A 54 1.49 2.05 7.99
N GLY A 55 0.57 2.22 8.95
CA GLY A 55 -0.50 3.21 8.80
C GLY A 55 0.02 4.63 8.72
N SER A 56 0.96 4.98 9.60
CA SER A 56 1.57 6.31 9.57
C SER A 56 2.34 6.54 8.28
N TYR A 57 3.13 5.57 7.87
CA TYR A 57 3.89 5.66 6.63
C TYR A 57 2.96 5.86 5.45
N PHE A 58 1.90 5.07 5.39
CA PHE A 58 0.93 5.15 4.31
C PHE A 58 0.32 6.55 4.24
N ASN A 59 -0.11 7.07 5.38
CA ASN A 59 -0.75 8.38 5.42
C ASN A 59 0.21 9.50 4.99
N LYS A 60 1.47 9.40 5.35
CA LYS A 60 2.46 10.44 5.03
C LYS A 60 2.98 10.35 3.61
N ASN A 61 3.15 9.14 3.09
CA ASN A 61 3.91 8.96 1.85
C ASN A 61 3.11 8.47 0.67
N ILE A 62 1.90 7.95 0.89
CA ILE A 62 1.14 7.32 -0.19
C ILE A 62 -0.24 7.94 -0.37
N ALA A 63 -0.98 8.13 0.72
CA ALA A 63 -2.41 8.42 0.69
C ALA A 63 -2.82 9.59 -0.19
N ARG A 64 -2.03 10.63 -0.30
CA ARG A 64 -2.38 11.79 -1.12
C ARG A 64 -1.26 12.17 -2.08
N LYS A 65 -0.35 11.24 -2.30
CA LYS A 65 0.82 11.48 -3.13
C LYS A 65 0.72 10.85 -4.51
N PHE A 66 -0.15 9.86 -4.67
CA PHE A 66 -0.28 9.12 -5.91
C PHE A 66 -1.74 9.06 -6.33
N LYS A 67 -1.96 8.90 -7.63
CA LYS A 67 -3.30 8.67 -8.15
C LYS A 67 -3.81 7.34 -7.65
N PHE A 68 -5.09 7.26 -7.38
CA PHE A 68 -5.66 6.03 -6.86
C PHE A 68 -7.07 5.82 -7.41
N LYS A 69 -7.52 4.58 -7.25
CA LYS A 69 -8.84 4.16 -7.68
C LYS A 69 -9.37 3.18 -6.64
N LYS A 70 -10.61 3.35 -6.24
CA LYS A 70 -11.24 2.39 -5.35
C LYS A 70 -11.59 1.14 -6.16
N VAL A 71 -11.16 -0.02 -5.69
CA VAL A 71 -11.38 -1.29 -6.40
C VAL A 71 -12.55 -2.04 -5.81
N GLU A 72 -12.66 -2.04 -4.48
CA GLU A 72 -13.74 -2.71 -3.77
C GLU A 72 -14.15 -1.96 -2.55
#